data_717aac5a37b4c25729d4dfa334714bb8
#
_entry.id   717aac5a37b4c25729d4dfa334714bb8
#
_cell.length_a   1.000
_cell.length_b   1.000
_cell.length_c   1.000
_cell.angle_alpha   90.00
_cell.angle_beta   90.00
_cell.angle_gamma   90.00
#
_symmetry.space_group_name_H-M   'P 1'
#
loop_
_entity.id
_entity.type
_entity.pdbx_description
1 polymer ?
#
loop_
_entity_poly.entity_id
_entity_poly.type
_entity_poly.pdbx_seq_one_letter_code
_entity_poly.pdbx_strand_id
1 'polypeptide(L)'
;MRIADHLTCLLRNLYAGQEKTVRTGHGTTDWFQFGKGIHQGCIWSPCLFNFYAEYIMRNAGLDEAQAGIKIAGRNINHIRGDTTLMAESEEKLKNLFMKVKEETEKTALKLSIKKTKIMASSLITSWVIMGK
;
A
#
# COMPACT_ATOMS: atom_id res chain seq x y z
N MET A 1 8.03 12.08 -9.28
CA MET A 1 9.26 11.43 -9.78
C MET A 1 8.97 10.91 -11.18
N ARG A 2 9.73 11.28 -12.18
CA ARG A 2 9.47 10.87 -13.56
C ARG A 2 10.43 9.71 -13.89
N ILE A 3 9.88 8.53 -14.13
CA ILE A 3 10.67 7.37 -14.57
C ILE A 3 10.90 7.53 -16.07
N ALA A 4 12.12 7.27 -16.53
CA ALA A 4 12.46 7.38 -17.95
C ALA A 4 11.63 6.38 -18.79
N ASP A 5 11.15 6.83 -19.95
CA ASP A 5 10.21 6.07 -20.79
C ASP A 5 10.77 4.72 -21.24
N HIS A 6 12.09 4.64 -21.50
CA HIS A 6 12.73 3.39 -21.87
C HIS A 6 12.71 2.34 -20.74
N LEU A 7 12.86 2.77 -19.46
CA LEU A 7 12.75 1.87 -18.31
C LEU A 7 11.31 1.37 -18.11
N THR A 8 10.34 2.25 -18.33
CA THR A 8 8.92 1.89 -18.29
C THR A 8 8.60 0.86 -19.38
N CYS A 9 9.15 1.04 -20.58
CA CYS A 9 9.00 0.09 -21.69
C CYS A 9 9.62 -1.26 -21.35
N LEU A 10 10.84 -1.29 -20.82
CA LEU A 10 11.52 -2.52 -20.40
C LEU A 10 10.73 -3.27 -19.33
N LEU A 11 10.23 -2.56 -18.30
CA LEU A 11 9.39 -3.17 -17.26
C LEU A 11 8.09 -3.73 -17.84
N ARG A 12 7.44 -2.99 -18.75
CA ARG A 12 6.22 -3.46 -19.41
C ARG A 12 6.48 -4.74 -20.20
N ASN A 13 7.57 -4.79 -20.96
CA ASN A 13 7.95 -5.99 -21.72
C ASN A 13 8.28 -7.17 -20.81
N LEU A 14 8.93 -6.91 -19.66
CA LEU A 14 9.24 -7.94 -18.67
C LEU A 14 7.98 -8.60 -18.09
N TYR A 15 6.89 -7.83 -17.94
CA TYR A 15 5.64 -8.32 -17.37
C TYR A 15 4.59 -8.71 -18.43
N ALA A 16 4.81 -8.39 -19.71
CA ALA A 16 3.88 -8.73 -20.78
C ALA A 16 3.95 -10.22 -21.14
N GLY A 17 2.77 -10.83 -21.29
CA GLY A 17 2.67 -12.21 -21.78
C GLY A 17 3.26 -13.29 -20.87
N GLN A 18 3.43 -13.01 -19.59
CA GLN A 18 3.94 -14.01 -18.65
C GLN A 18 2.93 -15.09 -18.36
N GLU A 19 3.34 -16.33 -18.54
CA GLU A 19 2.59 -17.51 -18.17
C GLU A 19 3.23 -18.19 -16.95
N LYS A 20 2.41 -18.83 -16.15
CA LYS A 20 2.82 -19.53 -14.94
C LYS A 20 2.16 -20.88 -14.84
N THR A 21 2.83 -21.76 -14.15
CA THR A 21 2.29 -23.05 -13.70
C THR A 21 2.59 -23.20 -12.20
N VAL A 22 1.76 -23.92 -11.50
CA VAL A 22 1.91 -24.18 -10.07
C VAL A 22 2.16 -25.66 -9.86
N ARG A 23 3.23 -25.97 -9.13
CA ARG A 23 3.51 -27.34 -8.72
C ARG A 23 2.75 -27.64 -7.43
N THR A 24 1.89 -28.63 -7.48
CA THR A 24 1.11 -29.13 -6.34
C THR A 24 1.60 -30.53 -5.95
N GLY A 25 1.12 -31.05 -4.81
CA GLY A 25 1.39 -32.44 -4.40
C GLY A 25 0.83 -33.50 -5.37
N HIS A 26 -0.09 -33.12 -6.25
CA HIS A 26 -0.75 -34.00 -7.24
C HIS A 26 -0.26 -33.81 -8.68
N GLY A 27 0.75 -32.94 -8.90
CA GLY A 27 1.30 -32.64 -10.22
C GLY A 27 1.45 -31.15 -10.48
N THR A 28 1.57 -30.79 -11.74
CA THR A 28 1.72 -29.40 -12.19
C THR A 28 0.45 -28.97 -12.90
N THR A 29 -0.01 -27.75 -12.63
CA THR A 29 -1.19 -27.19 -13.33
C THR A 29 -0.85 -26.90 -14.79
N ASP A 30 -1.88 -26.73 -15.61
CA ASP A 30 -1.72 -26.14 -16.94
C ASP A 30 -1.15 -24.71 -16.85
N TRP A 31 -0.55 -24.26 -17.93
CA TRP A 31 -0.05 -22.89 -18.03
C TRP A 31 -1.21 -21.90 -18.04
N PHE A 32 -1.13 -20.87 -17.22
CA PHE A 32 -2.11 -19.80 -17.19
C PHE A 32 -1.44 -18.43 -17.25
N GLN A 33 -2.10 -17.48 -17.90
CA GLN A 33 -1.59 -16.13 -18.02
C GLN A 33 -1.72 -15.39 -16.69
N PHE A 34 -0.64 -14.71 -16.32
CA PHE A 34 -0.58 -13.85 -15.14
C PHE A 34 -0.94 -12.41 -15.56
N GLY A 35 -2.19 -12.01 -15.31
CA GLY A 35 -2.71 -10.74 -15.82
C GLY A 35 -2.40 -9.52 -14.98
N LYS A 36 -2.27 -9.65 -13.65
CA LYS A 36 -2.08 -8.50 -12.74
C LYS A 36 -1.29 -8.91 -11.51
N GLY A 37 -0.47 -7.98 -11.00
CA GLY A 37 0.26 -8.13 -9.75
C GLY A 37 1.77 -8.16 -9.92
N ILE A 38 2.47 -8.33 -8.81
CA ILE A 38 3.92 -8.35 -8.74
C ILE A 38 4.37 -9.74 -8.34
N HIS A 39 5.44 -10.23 -8.97
CA HIS A 39 6.02 -11.54 -8.67
C HIS A 39 6.65 -11.55 -7.28
N GLN A 40 6.18 -12.39 -6.38
CA GLN A 40 6.91 -12.69 -5.15
C GLN A 40 8.23 -13.40 -5.51
N GLY A 41 9.33 -12.94 -4.91
CA GLY A 41 10.67 -13.47 -5.21
C GLY A 41 11.41 -12.81 -6.39
N CYS A 42 10.76 -11.94 -7.15
CA CYS A 42 11.47 -11.12 -8.14
C CYS A 42 12.18 -9.95 -7.46
N ILE A 43 13.44 -9.71 -7.84
CA ILE A 43 14.27 -8.64 -7.27
C ILE A 43 13.68 -7.23 -7.45
N TRP A 44 12.89 -7.02 -8.50
CA TRP A 44 12.23 -5.73 -8.79
C TRP A 44 10.91 -5.52 -8.03
N SER A 45 10.31 -6.59 -7.54
CA SER A 45 8.98 -6.54 -6.93
C SER A 45 8.90 -5.62 -5.71
N PRO A 46 9.85 -5.62 -4.77
CA PRO A 46 9.83 -4.69 -3.64
C PRO A 46 9.89 -3.23 -4.08
N CYS A 47 10.75 -2.91 -5.06
CA CYS A 47 10.87 -1.56 -5.58
C CYS A 47 9.58 -1.09 -6.26
N LEU A 48 8.98 -1.92 -7.11
CA LEU A 48 7.73 -1.62 -7.80
C LEU A 48 6.57 -1.43 -6.80
N PHE A 49 6.51 -2.27 -5.78
CA PHE A 49 5.52 -2.15 -4.73
C PHE A 49 5.69 -0.84 -3.94
N ASN A 50 6.92 -0.47 -3.60
CA ASN A 50 7.22 0.79 -2.92
C ASN A 50 6.83 2.00 -3.76
N PHE A 51 7.09 2.01 -5.07
CA PHE A 51 6.63 3.06 -5.97
C PHE A 51 5.11 3.16 -6.01
N TYR A 52 4.43 2.03 -5.99
CA TYR A 52 2.99 1.98 -6.00
C TYR A 52 2.39 2.48 -4.68
N ALA A 53 2.96 2.08 -3.55
CA ALA A 53 2.58 2.57 -2.24
C ALA A 53 2.80 4.10 -2.13
N GLU A 54 3.93 4.60 -2.62
CA GLU A 54 4.23 6.04 -2.66
C GLU A 54 3.20 6.81 -3.51
N TYR A 55 2.81 6.26 -4.67
CA TYR A 55 1.78 6.85 -5.51
C TYR A 55 0.44 6.97 -4.77
N ILE A 56 0.02 5.92 -4.07
CA ILE A 56 -1.21 5.92 -3.27
C ILE A 56 -1.14 6.99 -2.16
N MET A 57 -0.04 7.04 -1.41
CA MET A 57 0.13 7.98 -0.31
C MET A 57 0.11 9.43 -0.76
N ARG A 58 0.72 9.74 -1.91
CA ARG A 58 0.67 11.08 -2.51
C ARG A 58 -0.74 11.46 -2.94
N ASN A 59 -1.46 10.55 -3.60
CA ASN A 59 -2.82 10.80 -4.05
C ASN A 59 -3.81 10.94 -2.87
N ALA A 60 -3.54 10.26 -1.76
CA ALA A 60 -4.28 10.45 -0.52
C ALA A 60 -4.05 11.84 0.13
N GLY A 61 -3.13 12.65 -0.41
CA GLY A 61 -2.84 14.01 0.10
C GLY A 61 -2.26 14.01 1.50
N LEU A 62 -1.52 12.96 1.87
CA LEU A 62 -0.95 12.84 3.21
C LEU A 62 0.16 13.87 3.46
N ASP A 63 0.89 14.28 2.42
CA ASP A 63 1.95 15.28 2.52
C ASP A 63 1.39 16.68 2.87
N GLU A 64 0.16 16.97 2.46
CA GLU A 64 -0.55 18.23 2.72
C GLU A 64 -1.42 18.19 3.99
N ALA A 65 -1.67 17.00 4.52
CA ALA A 65 -2.51 16.85 5.69
C ALA A 65 -1.79 17.37 6.94
N GLN A 66 -2.36 18.41 7.56
CA GLN A 66 -1.91 18.93 8.86
C GLN A 66 -2.17 17.95 10.03
N ALA A 67 -2.53 16.73 9.72
CA ALA A 67 -2.90 15.67 10.65
C ALA A 67 -1.70 14.76 10.88
N GLY A 68 -0.73 15.13 11.60
CA GLY A 68 0.44 14.29 11.93
C GLY A 68 1.02 14.71 13.26
N ILE A 69 2.02 13.98 13.74
CA ILE A 69 2.77 14.34 14.94
C ILE A 69 3.92 15.24 14.54
N LYS A 70 4.09 16.35 15.21
CA LYS A 70 5.22 17.27 14.99
C LYS A 70 6.47 16.75 15.69
N ILE A 71 7.49 16.38 14.92
CA ILE A 71 8.80 16.01 15.43
C ILE A 71 9.84 16.96 14.82
N ALA A 72 10.57 17.69 15.67
CA ALA A 72 11.59 18.64 15.25
C ALA A 72 11.09 19.66 14.19
N GLY A 73 9.86 20.17 14.37
CA GLY A 73 9.23 21.14 13.46
C GLY A 73 8.70 20.57 12.14
N ARG A 74 8.84 19.26 11.91
CA ARG A 74 8.30 18.56 10.73
C ARG A 74 7.06 17.79 11.10
N ASN A 75 6.05 17.84 10.24
CA ASN A 75 4.84 17.06 10.40
C ASN A 75 5.06 15.65 9.85
N ILE A 76 4.99 14.63 10.70
CA ILE A 76 5.11 13.22 10.32
C ILE A 76 3.75 12.58 10.48
N ASN A 77 3.15 12.21 9.36
CA ASN A 77 1.84 11.57 9.32
C ASN A 77 1.88 10.12 8.82
N HIS A 78 3.01 9.69 8.24
CA HIS A 78 3.22 8.30 7.84
C HIS A 78 4.70 7.91 7.93
N ILE A 79 4.97 6.64 8.10
CA ILE A 79 6.32 6.05 8.07
C ILE A 79 6.34 5.01 6.94
N ARG A 80 7.40 5.06 6.11
CA ARG A 80 7.62 4.08 5.04
C ARG A 80 8.04 2.73 5.62
N GLY A 81 7.58 1.68 5.00
CA GLY A 81 7.82 0.30 5.39
C GLY A 81 6.50 -0.45 5.48
N ASP A 82 6.14 -0.88 6.65
CA ASP A 82 4.74 -1.22 6.92
C ASP A 82 3.97 0.10 6.99
N THR A 83 2.83 0.19 6.31
CA THR A 83 2.05 1.44 6.24
C THR A 83 1.59 1.84 7.65
N THR A 84 2.30 2.77 8.26
CA THR A 84 1.96 3.30 9.58
C THR A 84 1.47 4.74 9.44
N LEU A 85 0.25 4.99 9.84
CA LEU A 85 -0.35 6.32 9.90
C LEU A 85 -0.24 6.85 11.33
N MET A 86 0.08 8.13 11.47
CA MET A 86 0.24 8.79 12.77
C MET A 86 -0.58 10.07 12.80
N ALA A 87 -1.26 10.31 13.91
CA ALA A 87 -2.01 11.54 14.14
C ALA A 87 -2.07 11.88 15.63
N GLU A 88 -2.28 13.14 15.95
CA GLU A 88 -2.40 13.66 17.33
C GLU A 88 -3.76 13.34 17.96
N SER A 89 -4.79 13.03 17.15
CA SER A 89 -6.13 12.73 17.63
C SER A 89 -6.75 11.57 16.84
N GLU A 90 -7.71 10.89 17.49
CA GLU A 90 -8.48 9.79 16.89
C GLU A 90 -9.18 10.23 15.61
N GLU A 91 -9.79 11.39 15.62
CA GLU A 91 -10.55 11.93 14.50
C GLU A 91 -9.67 12.21 13.28
N LYS A 92 -8.49 12.81 13.51
CA LYS A 92 -7.48 13.02 12.48
C LYS A 92 -6.97 11.71 11.91
N LEU A 93 -6.70 10.72 12.77
CA LEU A 93 -6.24 9.40 12.33
C LEU A 93 -7.29 8.69 11.49
N LYS A 94 -8.56 8.77 11.89
CA LYS A 94 -9.69 8.21 11.15
C LYS A 94 -9.82 8.84 9.76
N ASN A 95 -9.69 10.16 9.67
CA ASN A 95 -9.72 10.86 8.39
C ASN A 95 -8.55 10.46 7.47
N LEU A 96 -7.33 10.33 8.00
CA LEU A 96 -6.18 9.82 7.23
C LEU A 96 -6.42 8.40 6.75
N PHE A 97 -6.89 7.54 7.61
CA PHE A 97 -7.19 6.14 7.27
C PHE A 97 -8.26 6.04 6.16
N MET A 98 -9.31 6.85 6.24
CA MET A 98 -10.36 6.85 5.21
C MET A 98 -9.83 7.32 3.85
N LYS A 99 -8.99 8.34 3.80
CA LYS A 99 -8.34 8.78 2.56
C LYS A 99 -7.47 7.68 1.94
N VAL A 100 -6.63 7.03 2.75
CA VAL A 100 -5.79 5.93 2.28
C VAL A 100 -6.64 4.76 1.80
N LYS A 101 -7.71 4.42 2.52
CA LYS A 101 -8.64 3.36 2.12
C LYS A 101 -9.27 3.66 0.76
N GLU A 102 -9.76 4.87 0.56
CA GLU A 102 -10.37 5.29 -0.71
C GLU A 102 -9.38 5.19 -1.87
N GLU A 103 -8.15 5.67 -1.70
CA GLU A 103 -7.13 5.59 -2.74
C GLU A 103 -6.68 4.15 -3.01
N THR A 104 -6.58 3.30 -1.99
CA THR A 104 -6.25 1.88 -2.18
C THR A 104 -7.36 1.14 -2.93
N GLU A 105 -8.62 1.44 -2.67
CA GLU A 105 -9.76 0.86 -3.39
C GLU A 105 -9.76 1.26 -4.89
N LYS A 106 -9.45 2.52 -5.22
CA LYS A 106 -9.29 2.99 -6.60
C LYS A 106 -8.18 2.24 -7.35
N THR A 107 -7.17 1.79 -6.64
CA THR A 107 -5.99 1.10 -7.20
C THR A 107 -6.08 -0.43 -7.13
N ALA A 108 -7.28 -0.97 -6.89
CA ALA A 108 -7.55 -2.41 -6.77
C ALA A 108 -6.79 -3.13 -5.63
N LEU A 109 -6.26 -2.39 -4.66
CA LEU A 109 -5.75 -2.94 -3.42
C LEU A 109 -6.83 -2.93 -2.35
N LYS A 110 -6.81 -3.91 -1.46
CA LYS A 110 -7.70 -3.98 -0.30
C LYS A 110 -6.91 -3.93 0.99
N LEU A 111 -7.25 -2.99 1.86
CA LEU A 111 -6.69 -2.96 3.20
C LEU A 111 -7.15 -4.19 4.01
N SER A 112 -6.20 -4.86 4.64
CA SER A 112 -6.52 -6.00 5.49
C SER A 112 -6.88 -5.52 6.89
N ILE A 113 -8.18 -5.39 7.16
CA ILE A 113 -8.71 -4.98 8.47
C ILE A 113 -8.20 -5.91 9.58
N LYS A 114 -8.10 -7.22 9.32
CA LYS A 114 -7.60 -8.20 10.30
C LYS A 114 -6.14 -7.98 10.70
N LYS A 115 -5.33 -7.41 9.81
CA LYS A 115 -3.91 -7.10 10.06
C LYS A 115 -3.68 -5.68 10.53
N THR A 116 -4.68 -4.80 10.39
CA THR A 116 -4.58 -3.40 10.83
C THR A 116 -4.68 -3.35 12.34
N LYS A 117 -3.72 -2.68 12.97
CA LYS A 117 -3.67 -2.47 14.42
C LYS A 117 -3.66 -0.99 14.72
N ILE A 118 -4.30 -0.62 15.82
CA ILE A 118 -4.33 0.74 16.32
C ILE A 118 -3.59 0.76 17.65
N MET A 119 -2.74 1.76 17.82
CA MET A 119 -2.01 2.02 19.06
C MET A 119 -2.24 3.46 19.47
N ALA A 120 -2.45 3.71 20.73
CA ALA A 120 -2.55 5.05 21.30
C ALA A 120 -1.77 5.15 22.61
N SER A 121 -1.31 6.34 22.92
CA SER A 121 -0.68 6.67 24.19
C SER A 121 -1.68 6.98 25.31
N SER A 122 -2.97 7.16 24.96
CA SER A 122 -4.07 7.41 25.89
C SER A 122 -5.17 6.35 25.74
N LEU A 123 -6.05 6.23 26.73
CA LEU A 123 -7.19 5.32 26.68
C LEU A 123 -8.09 5.67 25.48
N ILE A 124 -8.17 4.77 24.50
CA ILE A 124 -9.16 4.82 23.44
C ILE A 124 -10.39 4.05 23.92
N THR A 125 -11.51 4.72 24.08
CA THR A 125 -12.74 4.14 24.65
C THR A 125 -13.52 3.29 23.66
N SER A 126 -13.42 3.51 22.35
CA SER A 126 -13.98 2.62 21.33
C SER A 126 -13.53 3.03 19.93
N TRP A 127 -12.82 2.16 19.26
CA TRP A 127 -12.57 2.29 17.82
C TRP A 127 -13.13 1.07 17.09
N VAL A 128 -14.14 1.28 16.30
CA VAL A 128 -14.61 0.27 15.34
C VAL A 128 -14.02 0.63 13.98
N ILE A 129 -13.02 -0.13 13.52
CA ILE A 129 -12.58 -0.09 12.14
C ILE A 129 -13.69 -0.72 11.31
N MET A 130 -14.59 0.11 10.85
CA MET A 130 -15.75 -0.13 10.00
C MET A 130 -16.00 -1.58 9.57
N GLY A 131 -17.10 -2.12 10.05
CA GLY A 131 -17.78 -3.24 9.42
C GLY A 131 -17.80 -4.51 10.26
N LYS A 132 -18.50 -4.52 11.27
CA LYS A 132 -19.74 -5.28 11.58
C LYS A 132 -20.40 -4.63 12.76
#